data_4284115a35e61ec40b00dce9448f21ca
#
_entry.id   4284115a35e61ec40b00dce9448f21ca
#
_cell.length_a   1.000
_cell.length_b   1.000
_cell.length_c   1.000
_cell.angle_alpha   90.00
_cell.angle_beta   90.00
_cell.angle_gamma   90.00
#
_symmetry.space_group_name_H-M   'P 1'
#
loop_
_entity.id
_entity.type
_entity.pdbx_description
1 polymer ?
#
loop_
_entity_poly.entity_id
_entity_poly.type
_entity_poly.pdbx_seq_one_letter_code
_entity_poly.pdbx_strand_id
1 'polypeptide(L)'
;MKCAFLFVAALAVGACGAAAPADGRTELELANWADYREADLENRVLAPFEWSHPGITVQQQSAGTGQAEYRERILTSIAAGHPPDVLLLDNIDVPAFTNRGVLLDLAPYLPRLGIDLARYDPTVLDVFRRGAAVYALPKGYTPMVIMYNKDLFDQAGIPYPTGDWTWDDFLRIAHALTRDTDGDGQVDQWGTAYDRRYFLWAAWLWSGGGDILCAGGWRASGCLDSPASIEAIRWYTGWVTRDSIVPRAHNLRRSLGDNLRLFYSGKVAMLTSGHFWIPNVRPYTEDGRLRVGFAEIPHRAGSAPQTVIYASGLAVPATALHRKLSVQLAAYLADSLAQSIRAAGGLELPSLTAAAQALAILDTTGWEAVFLRASRHARIPWGARIEPWREVEAALPDMMDRITLEHVDPAVAAREMALRLDRLLAQDQ
;
A
#
# COMPACT_ATOMS: atom_id res chain seq x y z
N MET A 1 -64.49 19.94 39.91
CA MET A 1 -63.20 20.59 40.20
C MET A 1 -62.16 19.48 40.35
N LYS A 2 -61.35 19.25 39.29
CA LYS A 2 -60.17 18.33 39.35
C LYS A 2 -58.97 19.10 38.81
N CYS A 3 -58.05 19.45 39.68
CA CYS A 3 -56.76 20.06 39.36
C CYS A 3 -55.83 18.99 38.77
N ALA A 4 -55.31 19.22 37.53
CA ALA A 4 -54.28 18.44 36.89
C ALA A 4 -52.92 19.12 37.21
N PHE A 5 -52.04 18.41 37.85
CA PHE A 5 -50.64 18.81 38.04
C PHE A 5 -49.83 18.38 36.82
N LEU A 6 -49.25 19.35 36.12
CA LEU A 6 -48.23 19.10 35.10
C LEU A 6 -46.86 18.93 35.78
N PHE A 7 -46.28 17.76 35.65
CA PHE A 7 -44.87 17.53 35.97
C PHE A 7 -44.01 17.87 34.72
N VAL A 8 -43.21 18.91 34.84
CA VAL A 8 -42.14 19.21 33.85
C VAL A 8 -40.90 18.46 34.30
N ALA A 9 -40.54 17.40 33.57
CA ALA A 9 -39.26 16.70 33.72
C ALA A 9 -38.16 17.46 32.96
N ALA A 10 -37.26 18.08 33.70
CA ALA A 10 -36.03 18.65 33.12
C ALA A 10 -35.06 17.51 32.80
N LEU A 11 -34.84 17.23 31.51
CA LEU A 11 -33.74 16.37 31.06
C LEU A 11 -32.42 17.14 31.24
N ALA A 12 -31.64 16.75 32.24
CA ALA A 12 -30.24 17.13 32.33
C ALA A 12 -29.45 16.32 31.26
N VAL A 13 -29.05 16.98 30.19
CA VAL A 13 -28.08 16.43 29.23
C VAL A 13 -26.72 16.47 29.95
N GLY A 14 -26.31 15.33 30.50
CA GLY A 14 -24.98 15.14 31.03
C GLY A 14 -23.98 15.13 29.87
N ALA A 15 -23.14 16.16 29.82
CA ALA A 15 -21.95 16.12 28.96
C ALA A 15 -21.06 14.97 29.48
N CYS A 16 -20.94 13.88 28.69
CA CYS A 16 -19.89 12.89 28.89
C CYS A 16 -18.56 13.56 28.54
N GLY A 17 -17.97 14.23 29.50
CA GLY A 17 -16.55 14.54 29.45
C GLY A 17 -15.77 13.22 29.55
N ALA A 18 -14.81 13.00 28.68
CA ALA A 18 -13.88 11.89 28.79
C ALA A 18 -13.26 11.93 30.21
N ALA A 19 -13.42 10.85 30.98
CA ALA A 19 -12.85 10.74 32.31
C ALA A 19 -11.32 10.80 32.19
N ALA A 20 -10.68 11.70 32.92
CA ALA A 20 -9.22 11.72 33.02
C ALA A 20 -8.74 10.35 33.53
N PRO A 21 -7.63 9.80 33.01
CA PRO A 21 -7.11 8.51 33.44
C PRO A 21 -6.85 8.54 34.97
N ALA A 22 -7.21 7.46 35.65
CA ALA A 22 -7.22 7.35 37.10
C ALA A 22 -5.82 7.48 37.77
N ASP A 23 -4.74 7.41 36.94
CA ASP A 23 -3.35 7.48 37.39
C ASP A 23 -2.64 8.82 37.09
N GLY A 24 -3.35 9.81 36.55
CA GLY A 24 -2.80 11.14 36.23
C GLY A 24 -1.87 11.18 35.04
N ARG A 25 -1.82 10.10 34.23
CA ARG A 25 -1.06 10.07 32.98
C ARG A 25 -1.83 10.73 31.85
N THR A 26 -1.09 11.27 30.87
CA THR A 26 -1.68 11.70 29.60
C THR A 26 -1.73 10.52 28.65
N GLU A 27 -2.93 10.16 28.19
CA GLU A 27 -3.12 9.13 27.18
C GLU A 27 -3.15 9.75 25.80
N LEU A 28 -2.31 9.24 24.88
CA LEU A 28 -2.31 9.59 23.48
C LEU A 28 -2.88 8.43 22.66
N GLU A 29 -3.59 8.75 21.59
CA GLU A 29 -4.16 7.77 20.68
C GLU A 29 -3.38 7.70 19.36
N LEU A 30 -2.88 6.50 19.03
CA LEU A 30 -2.33 6.18 17.70
C LEU A 30 -3.34 5.36 16.91
N ALA A 31 -3.98 5.95 15.92
CA ALA A 31 -4.87 5.22 15.02
C ALA A 31 -4.08 4.60 13.85
N ASN A 32 -4.30 3.31 13.60
CA ASN A 32 -3.67 2.56 12.52
C ASN A 32 -4.61 1.45 11.97
N TRP A 33 -4.19 0.77 10.90
CA TRP A 33 -4.89 -0.39 10.33
C TRP A 33 -4.19 -1.72 10.60
N ALA A 34 -3.30 -1.74 11.58
CA ALA A 34 -2.47 -2.89 11.93
C ALA A 34 -3.31 -4.14 12.22
N ASP A 35 -2.88 -5.29 11.70
CA ASP A 35 -3.33 -6.58 12.21
C ASP A 35 -2.69 -6.86 13.59
N TYR A 36 -2.99 -8.02 14.18
CA TYR A 36 -2.48 -8.35 15.53
C TYR A 36 -0.94 -8.46 15.59
N ARG A 37 -0.27 -8.87 14.49
CA ARG A 37 1.20 -8.98 14.42
C ARG A 37 1.84 -7.60 14.25
N GLU A 38 1.25 -6.79 13.39
CA GLU A 38 1.69 -5.42 13.19
C GLU A 38 1.48 -4.58 14.46
N ALA A 39 0.37 -4.79 15.18
CA ALA A 39 0.10 -4.13 16.45
C ALA A 39 1.11 -4.53 17.53
N ASP A 40 1.51 -5.80 17.61
CA ASP A 40 2.58 -6.24 18.51
C ASP A 40 3.93 -5.60 18.16
N LEU A 41 4.25 -5.51 16.88
CA LEU A 41 5.45 -4.80 16.43
C LEU A 41 5.40 -3.32 16.81
N GLU A 42 4.24 -2.67 16.61
CA GLU A 42 4.06 -1.27 16.95
C GLU A 42 4.13 -1.02 18.47
N ASN A 43 3.66 -1.94 19.31
CA ASN A 43 3.87 -1.87 20.77
C ASN A 43 5.36 -1.85 21.12
N ARG A 44 6.19 -2.63 20.43
CA ARG A 44 7.66 -2.60 20.62
C ARG A 44 8.28 -1.28 20.17
N VAL A 45 7.69 -0.62 19.18
CA VAL A 45 8.09 0.73 18.75
C VAL A 45 7.68 1.77 19.78
N LEU A 46 6.51 1.68 20.38
CA LEU A 46 5.98 2.65 21.34
C LEU A 46 6.66 2.57 22.72
N ALA A 47 7.08 1.40 23.16
CA ALA A 47 7.66 1.20 24.49
C ALA A 47 8.85 2.13 24.83
N PRO A 48 9.86 2.36 23.95
CA PRO A 48 10.93 3.33 24.24
C PRO A 48 10.43 4.79 24.33
N PHE A 49 9.38 5.15 23.60
CA PHE A 49 8.78 6.49 23.73
C PHE A 49 8.15 6.69 25.11
N GLU A 50 7.32 5.75 25.54
CA GLU A 50 6.68 5.79 26.86
C GLU A 50 7.71 5.78 28.00
N TRP A 51 8.75 4.97 27.85
CA TRP A 51 9.87 4.93 28.81
C TRP A 51 10.60 6.27 28.93
N SER A 52 10.80 6.98 27.82
CA SER A 52 11.47 8.28 27.79
C SER A 52 10.56 9.46 28.17
N HIS A 53 9.23 9.24 28.24
CA HIS A 53 8.22 10.24 28.58
C HIS A 53 7.36 9.77 29.79
N PRO A 54 7.93 9.72 31.02
CA PRO A 54 7.17 9.31 32.20
C PRO A 54 5.89 10.16 32.34
N GLY A 55 4.74 9.49 32.48
CA GLY A 55 3.43 10.16 32.56
C GLY A 55 2.71 10.25 31.22
N ILE A 56 3.23 9.67 30.14
CA ILE A 56 2.53 9.48 28.86
C ILE A 56 2.33 7.99 28.60
N THR A 57 1.16 7.62 28.12
CA THR A 57 0.84 6.30 27.56
C THR A 57 0.29 6.47 26.15
N VAL A 58 0.55 5.50 25.27
CA VAL A 58 0.04 5.54 23.89
C VAL A 58 -0.83 4.32 23.62
N GLN A 59 -2.11 4.55 23.37
CA GLN A 59 -3.05 3.50 23.02
C GLN A 59 -3.17 3.36 21.53
N GLN A 60 -2.97 2.14 21.03
CA GLN A 60 -3.23 1.84 19.63
C GLN A 60 -4.72 1.62 19.39
N GLN A 61 -5.29 2.38 18.47
CA GLN A 61 -6.62 2.12 17.90
C GLN A 61 -6.48 1.42 16.54
N SER A 62 -6.32 0.10 16.58
CA SER A 62 -6.24 -0.69 15.35
C SER A 62 -7.63 -0.93 14.76
N ALA A 63 -7.78 -0.73 13.45
CA ALA A 63 -9.02 -1.03 12.75
C ALA A 63 -9.18 -2.52 12.45
N GLY A 64 -8.09 -3.25 12.23
CA GLY A 64 -8.09 -4.69 11.97
C GLY A 64 -8.80 -5.17 10.70
N THR A 65 -9.45 -4.28 9.94
CA THR A 65 -10.48 -4.64 8.95
C THR A 65 -10.29 -4.05 7.56
N GLY A 66 -9.17 -3.37 7.29
CA GLY A 66 -8.92 -2.81 5.98
C GLY A 66 -8.87 -1.27 5.94
N GLN A 67 -8.23 -0.78 4.92
CA GLN A 67 -7.92 0.65 4.80
C GLN A 67 -9.15 1.54 4.55
N ALA A 68 -10.18 1.02 3.87
CA ALA A 68 -11.37 1.82 3.57
C ALA A 68 -12.20 2.12 4.83
N GLU A 69 -12.48 1.10 5.63
CA GLU A 69 -13.20 1.24 6.91
C GLU A 69 -12.40 2.07 7.91
N TYR A 70 -11.07 1.92 7.91
CA TYR A 70 -10.17 2.75 8.71
C TYR A 70 -10.32 4.23 8.38
N ARG A 71 -10.23 4.60 7.08
CA ARG A 71 -10.38 5.97 6.61
C ARG A 71 -11.71 6.59 7.05
N GLU A 72 -12.82 5.90 6.79
CA GLU A 72 -14.16 6.42 7.15
C GLU A 72 -14.31 6.61 8.66
N ARG A 73 -13.77 5.70 9.46
CA ARG A 73 -13.75 5.83 10.91
C ARG A 73 -12.96 7.05 11.38
N ILE A 74 -11.78 7.29 10.81
CA ILE A 74 -10.94 8.44 11.18
C ILE A 74 -11.62 9.75 10.80
N LEU A 75 -12.17 9.88 9.60
CA LEU A 75 -12.89 11.09 9.19
C LEU A 75 -14.12 11.35 10.05
N THR A 76 -14.87 10.30 10.40
CA THR A 76 -16.02 10.39 11.30
C THR A 76 -15.60 10.82 12.71
N SER A 77 -14.53 10.25 13.26
CA SER A 77 -14.00 10.60 14.57
C SER A 77 -13.55 12.08 14.62
N ILE A 78 -12.82 12.55 13.60
CA ILE A 78 -12.43 13.96 13.50
C ILE A 78 -13.67 14.88 13.42
N ALA A 79 -14.66 14.53 12.60
CA ALA A 79 -15.88 15.30 12.44
C ALA A 79 -16.73 15.34 13.73
N ALA A 80 -16.70 14.27 14.52
CA ALA A 80 -17.37 14.18 15.81
C ALA A 80 -16.64 14.93 16.94
N GLY A 81 -15.46 15.50 16.69
CA GLY A 81 -14.65 16.22 17.70
C GLY A 81 -13.81 15.31 18.60
N HIS A 82 -13.61 14.05 18.21
CA HIS A 82 -12.80 13.06 18.91
C HIS A 82 -11.65 12.55 18.01
N PRO A 83 -10.75 13.44 17.54
CA PRO A 83 -9.64 13.05 16.68
C PRO A 83 -8.63 12.20 17.46
N PRO A 84 -7.95 11.21 16.85
CA PRO A 84 -6.77 10.61 17.45
C PRO A 84 -5.64 11.64 17.56
N ASP A 85 -4.63 11.38 18.39
CA ASP A 85 -3.45 12.24 18.48
C ASP A 85 -2.54 12.09 17.26
N VAL A 86 -2.30 10.86 16.82
CA VAL A 86 -1.56 10.52 15.59
C VAL A 86 -2.35 9.51 14.80
N LEU A 87 -2.36 9.66 13.49
CA LEU A 87 -2.96 8.69 12.58
C LEU A 87 -1.95 8.22 11.53
N LEU A 88 -2.05 6.95 11.17
CA LEU A 88 -1.37 6.40 10.03
C LEU A 88 -2.13 6.81 8.76
N LEU A 89 -1.44 7.43 7.81
CA LEU A 89 -2.01 7.96 6.58
C LEU A 89 -1.47 7.19 5.38
N ASP A 90 -2.36 6.54 4.64
CA ASP A 90 -2.00 5.93 3.35
C ASP A 90 -1.78 7.02 2.29
N ASN A 91 -0.85 6.79 1.37
CA ASN A 91 -0.58 7.71 0.28
C ASN A 91 -1.83 8.04 -0.56
N ILE A 92 -2.75 7.09 -0.74
CA ILE A 92 -3.98 7.31 -1.53
C ILE A 92 -5.02 8.17 -0.81
N ASP A 93 -4.88 8.38 0.49
CA ASP A 93 -5.79 9.22 1.28
C ASP A 93 -5.26 10.65 1.48
N VAL A 94 -3.99 10.90 1.16
CA VAL A 94 -3.37 12.23 1.34
C VAL A 94 -4.17 13.37 0.70
N PRO A 95 -4.61 13.28 -0.58
CA PRO A 95 -5.40 14.36 -1.19
C PRO A 95 -6.70 14.63 -0.43
N ALA A 96 -7.46 13.58 -0.11
CA ALA A 96 -8.75 13.70 0.56
C ALA A 96 -8.66 14.36 1.95
N PHE A 97 -7.61 14.04 2.71
CA PHE A 97 -7.40 14.62 4.04
C PHE A 97 -6.84 16.04 3.96
N THR A 98 -5.92 16.32 3.02
CA THR A 98 -5.33 17.66 2.88
C THR A 98 -6.33 18.66 2.33
N ASN A 99 -7.14 18.30 1.32
CA ASN A 99 -8.14 19.19 0.72
C ASN A 99 -9.26 19.56 1.70
N ARG A 100 -9.60 18.67 2.63
CA ARG A 100 -10.56 18.94 3.71
C ARG A 100 -9.97 19.75 4.87
N GLY A 101 -8.66 20.03 4.86
CA GLY A 101 -8.00 20.80 5.91
C GLY A 101 -8.00 20.13 7.27
N VAL A 102 -8.16 18.79 7.34
CA VAL A 102 -8.26 18.06 8.61
C VAL A 102 -6.91 17.67 9.22
N LEU A 103 -5.81 17.89 8.49
CA LEU A 103 -4.46 17.61 8.95
C LEU A 103 -3.70 18.87 9.35
N LEU A 104 -2.86 18.74 10.36
CA LEU A 104 -1.92 19.77 10.79
C LEU A 104 -0.73 19.86 9.82
N ASP A 105 -0.36 21.06 9.40
CA ASP A 105 0.94 21.28 8.76
C ASP A 105 2.05 21.12 9.80
N LEU A 106 2.89 20.12 9.62
CA LEU A 106 3.99 19.78 10.53
C LEU A 106 5.24 20.65 10.29
N ALA A 107 5.39 21.26 9.10
CA ALA A 107 6.60 22.00 8.73
C ALA A 107 7.05 23.03 9.77
N PRO A 108 6.17 23.84 10.42
CA PRO A 108 6.59 24.82 11.43
C PRO A 108 7.17 24.19 12.72
N TYR A 109 6.91 22.92 12.99
CA TYR A 109 7.34 22.22 14.21
C TYR A 109 8.69 21.52 14.05
N LEU A 110 9.04 21.09 12.82
CA LEU A 110 10.18 20.23 12.54
C LEU A 110 11.53 20.82 12.98
N PRO A 111 11.84 22.11 12.78
CA PRO A 111 13.12 22.69 13.20
C PRO A 111 13.34 22.61 14.72
N ARG A 112 12.26 22.78 15.51
CA ARG A 112 12.33 22.69 16.98
C ARG A 112 12.52 21.29 17.51
N LEU A 113 12.17 20.28 16.70
CA LEU A 113 12.34 18.86 16.99
C LEU A 113 13.66 18.31 16.40
N GLY A 114 14.45 19.13 15.72
CA GLY A 114 15.69 18.70 15.07
C GLY A 114 15.45 17.77 13.88
N ILE A 115 14.26 17.79 13.28
CA ILE A 115 13.92 16.94 12.14
C ILE A 115 14.43 17.59 10.85
N ASP A 116 15.38 16.92 10.21
CA ASP A 116 15.86 17.27 8.87
C ASP A 116 15.15 16.41 7.82
N LEU A 117 14.34 17.04 6.99
CA LEU A 117 13.59 16.38 5.92
C LEU A 117 14.49 15.78 4.82
N ALA A 118 15.72 16.28 4.66
CA ALA A 118 16.67 15.73 3.69
C ALA A 118 17.17 14.32 4.03
N ARG A 119 16.89 13.82 5.25
CA ARG A 119 17.20 12.45 5.65
C ARG A 119 16.26 11.40 5.05
N TYR A 120 15.05 11.83 4.63
CA TYR A 120 14.06 10.94 4.03
C TYR A 120 14.27 10.77 2.52
N ASP A 121 13.84 9.62 1.99
CA ASP A 121 13.76 9.44 0.55
C ASP A 121 12.89 10.54 -0.07
N PRO A 122 13.41 11.31 -1.05
CA PRO A 122 12.71 12.47 -1.57
C PRO A 122 11.39 12.10 -2.27
N THR A 123 11.32 10.95 -2.94
CA THR A 123 10.11 10.48 -3.62
C THR A 123 9.02 10.13 -2.59
N VAL A 124 9.41 9.48 -1.49
CA VAL A 124 8.48 9.12 -0.41
C VAL A 124 8.01 10.36 0.34
N LEU A 125 8.91 11.29 0.64
CA LEU A 125 8.57 12.56 1.30
C LEU A 125 7.59 13.39 0.46
N ASP A 126 7.77 13.42 -0.86
CA ASP A 126 6.94 14.20 -1.77
C ASP A 126 5.47 13.74 -1.81
N VAL A 127 5.20 12.48 -1.45
CA VAL A 127 3.84 11.95 -1.25
C VAL A 127 3.07 12.79 -0.23
N PHE A 128 3.73 13.16 0.88
CA PHE A 128 3.12 13.82 2.04
C PHE A 128 3.27 15.34 2.07
N ARG A 129 3.84 15.91 1.01
CA ARG A 129 4.04 17.36 0.87
C ARG A 129 3.06 17.98 -0.10
N ARG A 130 2.72 19.25 0.18
CA ARG A 130 2.00 20.12 -0.74
C ARG A 130 2.66 21.51 -0.67
N GLY A 131 3.49 21.83 -1.67
CA GLY A 131 4.33 23.03 -1.61
C GLY A 131 5.29 22.99 -0.43
N ALA A 132 5.24 23.99 0.45
CA ALA A 132 6.05 24.06 1.65
C ALA A 132 5.48 23.28 2.85
N ALA A 133 4.19 22.93 2.82
CA ALA A 133 3.53 22.22 3.91
C ALA A 133 3.89 20.73 3.91
N VAL A 134 3.99 20.14 5.11
CA VAL A 134 4.24 18.71 5.37
C VAL A 134 3.10 18.17 6.21
N TYR A 135 2.26 17.33 5.63
CA TYR A 135 1.05 16.82 6.29
C TYR A 135 1.23 15.47 6.98
N ALA A 136 2.29 14.74 6.65
CA ALA A 136 2.71 13.57 7.41
C ALA A 136 4.23 13.38 7.32
N LEU A 137 4.82 12.76 8.33
CA LEU A 137 6.21 12.29 8.28
C LEU A 137 6.22 10.87 7.72
N PRO A 138 7.04 10.56 6.72
CA PRO A 138 7.09 9.23 6.13
C PRO A 138 7.46 8.16 7.18
N LYS A 139 6.63 7.12 7.30
CA LYS A 139 6.87 5.97 8.18
C LYS A 139 7.71 4.93 7.46
N GLY A 140 7.26 4.53 6.28
CA GLY A 140 7.90 3.54 5.43
C GLY A 140 7.27 3.49 4.05
N TYR A 141 7.81 2.64 3.19
CA TYR A 141 7.34 2.50 1.82
C TYR A 141 7.63 1.11 1.23
N THR A 142 6.97 0.81 0.14
CA THR A 142 7.19 -0.41 -0.64
C THR A 142 7.11 -0.12 -2.14
N PRO A 143 8.17 -0.38 -2.92
CA PRO A 143 8.04 -0.52 -4.36
C PRO A 143 7.44 -1.90 -4.69
N MET A 144 6.73 -2.01 -5.81
CA MET A 144 6.25 -3.29 -6.29
C MET A 144 7.36 -4.05 -7.02
N VAL A 145 7.42 -5.34 -6.78
CA VAL A 145 8.43 -6.28 -7.30
C VAL A 145 7.77 -7.61 -7.66
N ILE A 146 8.54 -8.55 -8.21
CA ILE A 146 8.14 -9.95 -8.37
C ILE A 146 8.74 -10.78 -7.25
N MET A 147 7.90 -11.48 -6.51
CA MET A 147 8.28 -12.56 -5.61
C MET A 147 8.23 -13.89 -6.35
N TYR A 148 9.26 -14.73 -6.21
CA TYR A 148 9.32 -16.02 -6.90
C TYR A 148 9.81 -17.15 -5.99
N ASN A 149 9.33 -18.36 -6.28
CA ASN A 149 9.68 -19.60 -5.58
C ASN A 149 10.94 -20.21 -6.21
N LYS A 150 12.08 -20.13 -5.50
CA LYS A 150 13.37 -20.64 -5.98
C LYS A 150 13.36 -22.15 -6.22
N ASP A 151 12.61 -22.90 -5.42
CA ASP A 151 12.56 -24.35 -5.55
C ASP A 151 11.92 -24.78 -6.88
N LEU A 152 10.88 -24.09 -7.33
CA LEU A 152 10.26 -24.34 -8.63
C LEU A 152 11.15 -23.95 -9.82
N PHE A 153 11.94 -22.88 -9.66
CA PHE A 153 12.95 -22.50 -10.66
C PHE A 153 14.05 -23.54 -10.77
N ASP A 154 14.59 -24.01 -9.63
CA ASP A 154 15.65 -25.03 -9.59
C ASP A 154 15.17 -26.37 -10.18
N GLN A 155 13.97 -26.81 -9.81
CA GLN A 155 13.33 -28.02 -10.36
C GLN A 155 13.11 -27.95 -11.88
N ALA A 156 12.90 -26.74 -12.40
CA ALA A 156 12.72 -26.49 -13.81
C ALA A 156 14.04 -26.27 -14.56
N GLY A 157 15.17 -26.11 -13.85
CA GLY A 157 16.45 -25.74 -14.45
C GLY A 157 16.46 -24.32 -15.03
N ILE A 158 15.63 -23.42 -14.48
CA ILE A 158 15.48 -22.04 -14.98
C ILE A 158 16.35 -21.12 -14.12
N PRO A 159 17.23 -20.31 -14.71
CA PRO A 159 17.96 -19.28 -13.98
C PRO A 159 17.03 -18.29 -13.30
N TYR A 160 17.44 -17.80 -12.11
CA TYR A 160 16.68 -16.77 -11.40
C TYR A 160 16.62 -15.47 -12.18
N PRO A 161 15.51 -14.70 -12.09
CA PRO A 161 15.41 -13.40 -12.74
C PRO A 161 16.51 -12.45 -12.28
N THR A 162 17.08 -11.71 -13.23
CA THR A 162 18.07 -10.65 -12.97
C THR A 162 17.40 -9.28 -12.99
N GLY A 163 18.10 -8.21 -12.57
CA GLY A 163 17.54 -6.86 -12.54
C GLY A 163 17.16 -6.26 -13.90
N ASP A 164 17.67 -6.85 -15.00
CA ASP A 164 17.42 -6.39 -16.38
C ASP A 164 16.75 -7.51 -17.18
N TRP A 165 15.49 -7.82 -16.86
CA TRP A 165 14.70 -8.81 -17.56
C TRP A 165 13.44 -8.19 -18.19
N THR A 166 12.99 -8.80 -19.28
CA THR A 166 11.92 -8.26 -20.11
C THR A 166 10.58 -8.97 -19.88
N TRP A 167 9.50 -8.41 -20.43
CA TRP A 167 8.20 -9.06 -20.52
C TRP A 167 8.26 -10.42 -21.25
N ASP A 168 9.10 -10.53 -22.27
CA ASP A 168 9.28 -11.79 -23.02
C ASP A 168 9.99 -12.83 -22.16
N ASP A 169 10.97 -12.43 -21.34
CA ASP A 169 11.60 -13.31 -20.36
C ASP A 169 10.60 -13.79 -19.33
N PHE A 170 9.76 -12.88 -18.81
CA PHE A 170 8.71 -13.24 -17.85
C PHE A 170 7.75 -14.27 -18.44
N LEU A 171 7.22 -14.04 -19.64
CA LEU A 171 6.31 -14.99 -20.30
C LEU A 171 6.97 -16.34 -20.55
N ARG A 172 8.20 -16.35 -21.08
CA ARG A 172 8.96 -17.58 -21.33
C ARG A 172 9.16 -18.38 -20.03
N ILE A 173 9.51 -17.72 -18.95
CA ILE A 173 9.66 -18.32 -17.60
C ILE A 173 8.31 -18.82 -17.09
N ALA A 174 7.27 -18.00 -17.17
CA ALA A 174 5.94 -18.35 -16.70
C ALA A 174 5.35 -19.55 -17.44
N HIS A 175 5.53 -19.63 -18.77
CA HIS A 175 5.16 -20.81 -19.56
C HIS A 175 5.93 -22.06 -19.12
N ALA A 176 7.24 -21.96 -18.94
CA ALA A 176 8.06 -23.10 -18.51
C ALA A 176 7.74 -23.61 -17.10
N LEU A 177 7.19 -22.74 -16.24
CA LEU A 177 6.74 -23.06 -14.87
C LEU A 177 5.25 -23.42 -14.80
N THR A 178 4.52 -23.37 -15.91
CA THR A 178 3.12 -23.81 -15.98
C THR A 178 3.11 -25.28 -16.41
N ARG A 179 2.74 -26.19 -15.48
CA ARG A 179 2.95 -27.63 -15.65
C ARG A 179 1.79 -28.45 -15.09
N ASP A 180 1.60 -29.60 -15.70
CA ASP A 180 0.96 -30.76 -15.14
C ASP A 180 2.06 -31.53 -14.37
N THR A 181 2.00 -31.56 -13.04
CA THR A 181 3.05 -32.13 -12.18
C THR A 181 2.78 -33.56 -11.78
N ASP A 182 1.53 -34.05 -11.89
CA ASP A 182 1.13 -35.41 -11.58
C ASP A 182 0.81 -36.28 -12.81
N GLY A 183 0.75 -35.68 -14.00
CA GLY A 183 0.56 -36.38 -15.27
C GLY A 183 -0.89 -36.75 -15.58
N ASP A 184 -1.88 -36.13 -14.93
CA ASP A 184 -3.30 -36.36 -15.15
C ASP A 184 -3.88 -35.62 -16.37
N GLY A 185 -3.07 -34.85 -17.07
CA GLY A 185 -3.44 -34.05 -18.24
C GLY A 185 -4.01 -32.69 -17.88
N GLN A 186 -4.02 -32.30 -16.60
CA GLN A 186 -4.44 -30.98 -16.15
C GLN A 186 -3.26 -30.20 -15.56
N VAL A 187 -3.24 -28.89 -15.79
CA VAL A 187 -2.25 -28.02 -15.17
C VAL A 187 -2.62 -27.83 -13.70
N ASP A 188 -1.68 -28.09 -12.81
CA ASP A 188 -1.81 -27.95 -11.36
C ASP A 188 -0.75 -27.02 -10.73
N GLN A 189 0.27 -26.64 -11.52
CA GLN A 189 1.25 -25.59 -11.21
C GLN A 189 1.23 -24.50 -12.28
N TRP A 190 1.18 -23.25 -11.89
CA TRP A 190 1.13 -22.07 -12.77
C TRP A 190 2.34 -21.16 -12.59
N GLY A 191 2.76 -20.55 -13.70
CA GLY A 191 3.89 -19.64 -13.72
C GLY A 191 3.66 -18.37 -12.89
N THR A 192 2.43 -17.86 -12.86
CA THR A 192 2.09 -16.67 -12.08
C THR A 192 0.63 -16.68 -11.63
N ALA A 193 0.21 -15.64 -10.89
CA ALA A 193 -1.20 -15.37 -10.60
C ALA A 193 -1.62 -14.02 -11.19
N TYR A 194 -2.85 -13.98 -11.65
CA TYR A 194 -3.50 -12.77 -12.13
C TYR A 194 -4.22 -12.04 -10.99
N ASP A 195 -4.18 -10.71 -11.02
CA ASP A 195 -4.97 -9.87 -10.13
C ASP A 195 -5.53 -8.66 -10.89
N ARG A 196 -6.84 -8.41 -10.73
CA ARG A 196 -7.54 -7.31 -11.41
C ARG A 196 -7.46 -5.97 -10.67
N ARG A 197 -6.92 -5.94 -9.44
CA ARG A 197 -6.78 -4.72 -8.64
C ARG A 197 -5.63 -3.88 -9.18
N TYR A 198 -5.91 -2.60 -9.44
CA TYR A 198 -4.94 -1.66 -10.01
C TYR A 198 -3.62 -1.64 -9.23
N PHE A 199 -3.71 -1.63 -7.94
CA PHE A 199 -2.58 -1.68 -7.02
C PHE A 199 -1.51 -2.73 -7.40
N LEU A 200 -1.90 -3.89 -7.95
CA LEU A 200 -0.96 -4.95 -8.37
C LEU A 200 -0.55 -4.88 -9.84
N TRP A 201 -1.37 -4.31 -10.73
CA TRP A 201 -1.01 -4.24 -12.14
C TRP A 201 -0.56 -2.87 -12.63
N ALA A 202 -0.59 -1.84 -11.75
CA ALA A 202 -0.09 -0.51 -12.07
C ALA A 202 1.36 -0.51 -12.59
N ALA A 203 2.23 -1.29 -11.92
CA ALA A 203 3.63 -1.42 -12.31
C ALA A 203 3.78 -2.01 -13.73
N TRP A 204 2.94 -2.97 -14.09
CA TRP A 204 2.92 -3.56 -15.43
C TRP A 204 2.44 -2.58 -16.49
N LEU A 205 1.42 -1.77 -16.18
CA LEU A 205 0.97 -0.71 -17.08
C LEU A 205 2.09 0.29 -17.36
N TRP A 206 2.76 0.74 -16.31
CA TRP A 206 3.83 1.74 -16.42
C TRP A 206 5.10 1.18 -17.06
N SER A 207 5.46 -0.08 -16.78
CA SER A 207 6.60 -0.73 -17.43
C SER A 207 6.36 -0.95 -18.95
N GLY A 208 5.10 -0.92 -19.38
CA GLY A 208 4.69 -0.92 -20.78
C GLY A 208 4.62 0.48 -21.43
N GLY A 209 4.85 1.54 -20.65
CA GLY A 209 4.76 2.93 -21.12
C GLY A 209 3.33 3.49 -21.13
N GLY A 210 2.34 2.76 -20.57
CA GLY A 210 0.97 3.20 -20.43
C GLY A 210 0.73 3.99 -19.15
N ASP A 211 -0.47 4.60 -19.03
CA ASP A 211 -0.94 5.23 -17.79
C ASP A 211 -2.49 5.26 -17.74
N ILE A 212 -3.04 5.39 -16.54
CA ILE A 212 -4.50 5.51 -16.35
C ILE A 212 -4.97 6.94 -16.68
N LEU A 213 -4.23 7.95 -16.21
CA LEU A 213 -4.59 9.35 -16.36
C LEU A 213 -3.50 10.10 -17.12
N CYS A 214 -3.92 11.11 -17.85
CA CYS A 214 -3.03 12.05 -18.49
C CYS A 214 -2.38 13.01 -17.48
N ALA A 215 -1.32 13.71 -17.90
CA ALA A 215 -0.67 14.72 -17.10
C ALA A 215 -1.71 15.71 -16.52
N GLY A 216 -1.62 15.95 -15.20
CA GLY A 216 -2.62 16.73 -14.46
C GLY A 216 -3.65 15.90 -13.71
N GLY A 217 -3.88 14.63 -14.06
CA GLY A 217 -4.73 13.72 -13.27
C GLY A 217 -6.24 13.85 -13.49
N TRP A 218 -6.69 14.70 -14.42
CA TRP A 218 -8.11 15.03 -14.61
C TRP A 218 -8.73 14.49 -15.91
N ARG A 219 -8.00 13.65 -16.63
CA ARG A 219 -8.47 13.04 -17.87
C ARG A 219 -7.86 11.67 -18.09
N ALA A 220 -8.67 10.68 -18.40
CA ALA A 220 -8.28 9.33 -18.75
C ALA A 220 -8.20 9.11 -20.27
N SER A 221 -9.13 9.71 -21.04
CA SER A 221 -9.15 9.62 -22.51
C SER A 221 -7.87 10.18 -23.13
N GLY A 222 -7.25 9.40 -24.01
CA GLY A 222 -5.96 9.67 -24.63
C GLY A 222 -4.76 9.12 -23.84
N CYS A 223 -4.98 8.60 -22.61
CA CYS A 223 -3.94 7.97 -21.79
C CYS A 223 -4.29 6.52 -21.48
N LEU A 224 -5.39 6.21 -20.82
CA LEU A 224 -5.84 4.84 -20.60
C LEU A 224 -6.09 4.08 -21.92
N ASP A 225 -6.65 4.76 -22.91
CA ASP A 225 -6.92 4.23 -24.26
C ASP A 225 -5.83 4.57 -25.29
N SER A 226 -4.64 4.97 -24.82
CA SER A 226 -3.48 5.15 -25.68
C SER A 226 -2.98 3.79 -26.21
N PRO A 227 -2.28 3.76 -27.36
CA PRO A 227 -1.71 2.52 -27.89
C PRO A 227 -0.83 1.78 -26.87
N ALA A 228 -0.02 2.51 -26.09
CA ALA A 228 0.85 1.92 -25.07
C ALA A 228 0.05 1.29 -23.93
N SER A 229 -0.99 1.97 -23.43
CA SER A 229 -1.85 1.44 -22.37
C SER A 229 -2.64 0.23 -22.85
N ILE A 230 -3.23 0.29 -24.06
CA ILE A 230 -3.98 -0.84 -24.64
C ILE A 230 -3.05 -2.05 -24.81
N GLU A 231 -1.82 -1.86 -25.28
CA GLU A 231 -0.85 -2.95 -25.42
C GLU A 231 -0.47 -3.56 -24.06
N ALA A 232 -0.22 -2.73 -23.03
CA ALA A 232 0.09 -3.19 -21.68
C ALA A 232 -1.10 -3.95 -21.05
N ILE A 233 -2.32 -3.45 -21.21
CA ILE A 233 -3.54 -4.11 -20.74
C ILE A 233 -3.74 -5.44 -21.47
N ARG A 234 -3.59 -5.47 -22.81
CA ARG A 234 -3.68 -6.68 -23.63
C ARG A 234 -2.63 -7.72 -23.21
N TRP A 235 -1.42 -7.28 -22.95
CA TRP A 235 -0.34 -8.16 -22.50
C TRP A 235 -0.64 -8.77 -21.13
N TYR A 236 -1.03 -7.95 -20.15
CA TYR A 236 -1.34 -8.40 -18.78
C TYR A 236 -2.57 -9.32 -18.73
N THR A 237 -3.66 -8.95 -19.42
CA THR A 237 -4.88 -9.78 -19.50
C THR A 237 -4.67 -11.03 -20.35
N GLY A 238 -3.67 -11.02 -21.24
CA GLY A 238 -3.25 -12.15 -22.05
C GLY A 238 -2.81 -13.35 -21.20
N TRP A 239 -2.31 -13.15 -19.99
CA TRP A 239 -1.98 -14.25 -19.07
C TRP A 239 -3.17 -15.18 -18.81
N VAL A 240 -4.38 -14.62 -18.78
CA VAL A 240 -5.66 -15.33 -18.59
C VAL A 240 -6.21 -15.82 -19.93
N THR A 241 -6.30 -14.92 -20.92
CA THR A 241 -7.11 -15.13 -22.12
C THR A 241 -6.39 -15.88 -23.24
N ARG A 242 -5.07 -15.82 -23.28
CA ARG A 242 -4.23 -16.38 -24.36
C ARG A 242 -3.21 -17.38 -23.84
N ASP A 243 -2.46 -17.00 -22.78
CA ASP A 243 -1.24 -17.69 -22.38
C ASP A 243 -1.51 -18.82 -21.40
N SER A 244 -2.63 -18.79 -20.70
CA SER A 244 -3.05 -19.81 -19.71
C SER A 244 -2.00 -20.10 -18.62
N ILE A 245 -1.22 -19.09 -18.24
CA ILE A 245 -0.12 -19.19 -17.25
C ILE A 245 -0.57 -18.90 -15.82
N VAL A 246 -1.88 -18.71 -15.61
CA VAL A 246 -2.49 -18.39 -14.32
C VAL A 246 -3.60 -19.40 -13.98
N PRO A 247 -3.90 -19.64 -12.70
CA PRO A 247 -5.01 -20.50 -12.29
C PRO A 247 -6.35 -20.06 -12.91
N ARG A 248 -7.16 -21.02 -13.35
CA ARG A 248 -8.35 -20.84 -14.20
C ARG A 248 -9.39 -19.82 -13.71
N ALA A 249 -10.15 -19.31 -14.68
CA ALA A 249 -11.01 -18.12 -14.64
C ALA A 249 -12.08 -18.07 -13.53
N HIS A 250 -12.66 -19.19 -13.08
CA HIS A 250 -13.68 -19.17 -12.02
C HIS A 250 -13.19 -18.63 -10.67
N ASN A 251 -11.88 -18.43 -10.54
CA ASN A 251 -11.22 -17.93 -9.34
C ASN A 251 -10.46 -16.60 -9.56
N LEU A 252 -10.72 -15.84 -10.63
CA LEU A 252 -10.02 -14.60 -10.91
C LEU A 252 -10.30 -13.47 -9.89
N ARG A 253 -11.35 -13.61 -9.08
CA ARG A 253 -11.72 -12.67 -7.99
C ARG A 253 -11.12 -13.08 -6.64
N ARG A 254 -9.98 -13.75 -6.65
CA ARG A 254 -9.28 -14.17 -5.43
C ARG A 254 -8.84 -12.97 -4.59
N SER A 255 -8.76 -13.18 -3.29
CA SER A 255 -8.11 -12.25 -2.38
C SER A 255 -6.58 -12.32 -2.55
N LEU A 256 -5.88 -11.30 -2.03
CA LEU A 256 -4.40 -11.33 -1.95
C LEU A 256 -3.90 -12.57 -1.19
N GLY A 257 -4.56 -12.91 -0.08
CA GLY A 257 -4.23 -14.08 0.71
C GLY A 257 -4.44 -15.41 -0.03
N ASP A 258 -5.39 -15.47 -0.99
CA ASP A 258 -5.58 -16.67 -1.80
C ASP A 258 -4.40 -16.89 -2.75
N ASN A 259 -3.94 -15.84 -3.42
CA ASN A 259 -2.77 -15.92 -4.30
C ASN A 259 -1.52 -16.30 -3.50
N LEU A 260 -1.36 -15.74 -2.30
CA LEU A 260 -0.25 -16.06 -1.40
C LEU A 260 -0.31 -17.53 -0.92
N ARG A 261 -1.50 -18.08 -0.62
CA ARG A 261 -1.66 -19.51 -0.29
C ARG A 261 -1.26 -20.42 -1.44
N LEU A 262 -1.59 -20.07 -2.69
CA LEU A 262 -1.14 -20.82 -3.86
C LEU A 262 0.39 -20.78 -4.02
N PHE A 263 1.00 -19.64 -3.70
CA PHE A 263 2.46 -19.52 -3.70
C PHE A 263 3.11 -20.40 -2.64
N TYR A 264 2.60 -20.40 -1.39
CA TYR A 264 3.13 -21.26 -0.32
C TYR A 264 2.98 -22.76 -0.61
N SER A 265 1.92 -23.14 -1.31
CA SER A 265 1.69 -24.54 -1.69
C SER A 265 2.46 -24.97 -2.93
N GLY A 266 3.31 -24.12 -3.50
CA GLY A 266 4.05 -24.40 -4.72
C GLY A 266 3.19 -24.45 -5.98
N LYS A 267 1.92 -24.03 -5.92
CA LYS A 267 1.00 -24.03 -7.07
C LYS A 267 1.16 -22.79 -7.96
N VAL A 268 1.80 -21.75 -7.48
CA VAL A 268 2.11 -20.54 -8.25
C VAL A 268 3.58 -20.21 -8.03
N ALA A 269 4.31 -20.00 -9.12
CA ALA A 269 5.75 -19.82 -9.08
C ALA A 269 6.17 -18.35 -8.88
N MET A 270 5.41 -17.38 -9.39
CA MET A 270 5.72 -15.96 -9.32
C MET A 270 4.49 -15.15 -8.95
N LEU A 271 4.66 -14.08 -8.16
CA LEU A 271 3.61 -13.13 -7.80
C LEU A 271 4.11 -11.70 -7.92
N THR A 272 3.25 -10.80 -8.43
CA THR A 272 3.44 -9.36 -8.18
C THR A 272 3.25 -9.10 -6.70
N SER A 273 4.21 -8.44 -6.07
CA SER A 273 4.36 -8.35 -4.62
C SER A 273 4.94 -7.01 -4.21
N GLY A 274 4.89 -6.74 -2.92
CA GLY A 274 5.60 -5.66 -2.26
C GLY A 274 6.27 -6.16 -0.99
N HIS A 275 6.97 -5.28 -0.30
CA HIS A 275 7.68 -5.59 0.93
C HIS A 275 6.75 -6.10 2.05
N PHE A 276 5.48 -5.70 2.03
CA PHE A 276 4.43 -6.11 2.97
C PHE A 276 4.20 -7.63 3.05
N TRP A 277 4.69 -8.43 2.08
CA TRP A 277 4.62 -9.89 2.15
C TRP A 277 5.79 -10.53 2.91
N ILE A 278 6.86 -9.80 3.20
CA ILE A 278 8.03 -10.35 3.90
C ILE A 278 7.66 -10.96 5.27
N PRO A 279 6.85 -10.31 6.14
CA PRO A 279 6.44 -10.92 7.41
C PRO A 279 5.70 -12.24 7.25
N ASN A 280 5.01 -12.42 6.14
CA ASN A 280 4.23 -13.63 5.84
C ASN A 280 5.10 -14.76 5.28
N VAL A 281 6.11 -14.46 4.47
CA VAL A 281 6.99 -15.48 3.85
C VAL A 281 8.19 -15.85 4.72
N ARG A 282 8.68 -14.92 5.54
CA ARG A 282 9.88 -15.11 6.37
C ARG A 282 9.84 -16.36 7.26
N PRO A 283 8.74 -16.67 7.99
CA PRO A 283 8.69 -17.88 8.81
C PRO A 283 8.84 -19.17 8.01
N TYR A 284 8.34 -19.20 6.78
CA TYR A 284 8.48 -20.37 5.90
C TYR A 284 9.88 -20.50 5.31
N THR A 285 10.61 -19.39 5.16
CA THR A 285 12.00 -19.41 4.68
C THR A 285 12.97 -19.74 5.80
N GLU A 286 12.72 -19.30 7.01
CA GLU A 286 13.55 -19.56 8.19
C GLU A 286 13.49 -21.03 8.61
N ASP A 287 12.34 -21.69 8.47
CA ASP A 287 12.19 -23.12 8.77
C ASP A 287 12.50 -24.04 7.56
N GLY A 288 12.96 -23.48 6.47
CA GLY A 288 13.40 -24.22 5.27
C GLY A 288 12.27 -24.81 4.41
N ARG A 289 11.00 -24.49 4.69
CA ARG A 289 9.84 -24.99 3.91
C ARG A 289 9.67 -24.32 2.56
N LEU A 290 10.26 -23.13 2.37
CA LEU A 290 10.12 -22.35 1.15
C LEU A 290 11.40 -21.55 0.90
N ARG A 291 11.90 -21.56 -0.31
CA ARG A 291 13.00 -20.69 -0.74
C ARG A 291 12.46 -19.58 -1.65
N VAL A 292 12.50 -18.36 -1.16
CA VAL A 292 11.95 -17.18 -1.85
C VAL A 292 13.06 -16.31 -2.42
N GLY A 293 12.81 -15.75 -3.58
CA GLY A 293 13.58 -14.66 -4.17
C GLY A 293 12.67 -13.50 -4.56
N PHE A 294 13.26 -12.33 -4.71
CA PHE A 294 12.60 -11.16 -5.29
C PHE A 294 13.35 -10.68 -6.53
N ALA A 295 12.63 -10.09 -7.47
CA ALA A 295 13.17 -9.48 -8.68
C ALA A 295 12.40 -8.19 -8.99
N GLU A 296 13.03 -7.25 -9.66
CA GLU A 296 12.35 -6.03 -10.11
C GLU A 296 11.23 -6.40 -11.11
N ILE A 297 10.21 -5.53 -11.25
CA ILE A 297 9.17 -5.72 -12.29
C ILE A 297 9.86 -5.75 -13.66
N PRO A 298 9.61 -6.75 -14.50
CA PRO A 298 10.19 -6.78 -15.84
C PRO A 298 9.63 -5.65 -16.70
N HIS A 299 10.44 -5.16 -17.62
CA HIS A 299 10.05 -4.06 -18.47
C HIS A 299 9.86 -4.51 -19.92
N ARG A 300 9.16 -3.72 -20.71
CA ARG A 300 9.05 -3.94 -22.15
C ARG A 300 10.43 -3.75 -22.78
N ALA A 301 10.80 -4.60 -23.73
CA ALA A 301 12.06 -4.48 -24.46
C ALA A 301 12.22 -3.07 -25.05
N GLY A 302 13.37 -2.44 -24.77
CA GLY A 302 13.67 -1.06 -25.19
C GLY A 302 13.07 0.05 -24.32
N SER A 303 12.34 -0.30 -23.24
CA SER A 303 11.85 0.66 -22.23
C SER A 303 12.72 0.63 -20.98
N ALA A 304 12.75 1.73 -20.23
CA ALA A 304 13.38 1.74 -18.92
C ALA A 304 12.52 0.97 -17.89
N PRO A 305 13.13 0.29 -16.90
CA PRO A 305 12.40 -0.29 -15.78
C PRO A 305 11.53 0.75 -15.08
N GLN A 306 10.32 0.38 -14.71
CA GLN A 306 9.42 1.22 -13.92
C GLN A 306 8.61 0.38 -12.94
N THR A 307 8.35 0.96 -11.79
CA THR A 307 7.42 0.38 -10.80
C THR A 307 6.63 1.47 -10.10
N VAL A 308 5.72 1.08 -9.24
CA VAL A 308 4.94 1.98 -8.39
C VAL A 308 5.46 1.89 -6.95
N ILE A 309 5.45 3.02 -6.25
CA ILE A 309 5.78 3.11 -4.83
C ILE A 309 4.50 3.37 -4.03
N TYR A 310 4.29 2.59 -2.99
CA TYR A 310 3.25 2.84 -1.99
C TYR A 310 3.93 3.22 -0.67
N ALA A 311 3.36 4.18 0.04
CA ALA A 311 3.96 4.74 1.24
C ALA A 311 2.92 5.01 2.31
N SER A 312 3.32 4.90 3.56
CA SER A 312 2.55 5.31 4.71
C SER A 312 3.26 6.41 5.49
N GLY A 313 2.49 7.30 6.09
CA GLY A 313 3.00 8.43 6.85
C GLY A 313 2.26 8.63 8.16
N LEU A 314 2.87 9.34 9.08
CA LEU A 314 2.36 9.66 10.40
C LEU A 314 1.88 11.11 10.39
N ALA A 315 0.57 11.28 10.43
CA ALA A 315 -0.11 12.57 10.39
C ALA A 315 -0.71 12.94 11.75
N VAL A 316 -0.90 14.22 11.98
CA VAL A 316 -1.56 14.76 13.16
C VAL A 316 -2.83 15.50 12.72
N PRO A 317 -4.00 15.21 13.28
CA PRO A 317 -5.20 15.99 13.02
C PRO A 317 -5.03 17.46 13.40
N ALA A 318 -5.58 18.38 12.62
CA ALA A 318 -5.53 19.81 12.90
C ALA A 318 -6.21 20.17 14.24
N THR A 319 -7.17 19.33 14.66
CA THR A 319 -7.94 19.46 15.90
C THR A 319 -7.44 18.58 17.03
N ALA A 320 -6.26 17.96 16.92
CA ALA A 320 -5.67 17.12 17.97
C ALA A 320 -5.61 17.86 19.32
N LEU A 321 -6.09 17.21 20.38
CA LEU A 321 -6.21 17.81 21.73
C LEU A 321 -4.84 18.06 22.34
N HIS A 322 -3.90 17.14 22.18
CA HIS A 322 -2.54 17.20 22.71
C HIS A 322 -1.52 17.60 21.66
N ARG A 323 -1.85 18.56 20.80
CA ARG A 323 -1.09 18.93 19.58
C ARG A 323 0.43 18.84 19.70
N LYS A 324 1.02 19.39 20.79
CA LYS A 324 2.48 19.37 20.97
C LYS A 324 3.01 17.95 21.17
N LEU A 325 2.33 17.16 21.98
CA LEU A 325 2.69 15.75 22.24
C LEU A 325 2.44 14.88 21.02
N SER A 326 1.33 15.12 20.30
CA SER A 326 1.00 14.42 19.06
C SER A 326 2.08 14.62 18.00
N VAL A 327 2.58 15.85 17.83
CA VAL A 327 3.69 16.14 16.91
C VAL A 327 5.00 15.48 17.37
N GLN A 328 5.29 15.45 18.67
CA GLN A 328 6.45 14.75 19.23
C GLN A 328 6.36 13.24 19.00
N LEU A 329 5.18 12.66 19.22
CA LEU A 329 4.94 11.23 18.96
C LEU A 329 5.09 10.91 17.46
N ALA A 330 4.49 11.70 16.56
CA ALA A 330 4.63 11.51 15.12
C ALA A 330 6.10 11.60 14.67
N ALA A 331 6.86 12.56 15.21
CA ALA A 331 8.27 12.73 14.95
C ALA A 331 9.10 11.53 15.42
N TYR A 332 8.85 11.05 16.64
CA TYR A 332 9.49 9.83 17.17
C TYR A 332 9.18 8.60 16.31
N LEU A 333 7.91 8.40 15.97
CA LEU A 333 7.46 7.26 15.17
C LEU A 333 8.05 7.25 13.75
N ALA A 334 8.46 8.40 13.25
CA ALA A 334 9.10 8.57 11.95
C ALA A 334 10.65 8.62 12.02
N ASP A 335 11.26 8.56 13.20
CA ASP A 335 12.72 8.64 13.35
C ASP A 335 13.40 7.26 13.29
N SER A 336 14.73 7.29 13.29
CA SER A 336 15.61 6.15 13.04
C SER A 336 15.33 4.95 13.94
N LEU A 337 15.08 5.15 15.25
CA LEU A 337 14.84 4.03 16.18
C LEU A 337 13.55 3.30 15.81
N ALA A 338 12.46 4.05 15.64
CA ALA A 338 11.16 3.48 15.28
C ALA A 338 11.20 2.77 13.93
N GLN A 339 11.82 3.38 12.92
CA GLN A 339 11.96 2.77 11.60
C GLN A 339 12.86 1.53 11.63
N SER A 340 13.92 1.52 12.43
CA SER A 340 14.80 0.34 12.56
C SER A 340 14.09 -0.84 13.22
N ILE A 341 13.26 -0.60 14.24
CA ILE A 341 12.46 -1.66 14.88
C ILE A 341 11.45 -2.26 13.87
N ARG A 342 10.76 -1.40 13.09
CA ARG A 342 9.80 -1.88 12.06
C ARG A 342 10.50 -2.62 10.92
N ALA A 343 11.66 -2.13 10.48
CA ALA A 343 12.47 -2.77 9.44
C ALA A 343 12.92 -4.18 9.84
N ALA A 344 13.32 -4.37 11.11
CA ALA A 344 13.61 -5.70 11.63
C ALA A 344 12.39 -6.64 11.58
N GLY A 345 11.17 -6.10 11.69
CA GLY A 345 9.91 -6.84 11.48
C GLY A 345 9.61 -7.16 10.01
N GLY A 346 10.27 -6.46 9.05
CA GLY A 346 10.16 -6.71 7.62
C GLY A 346 8.88 -6.20 6.97
N LEU A 347 8.13 -5.29 7.60
CA LEU A 347 6.83 -4.84 7.08
C LEU A 347 6.95 -3.89 5.88
N GLU A 348 7.91 -2.97 5.93
CA GLU A 348 8.15 -1.97 4.89
C GLU A 348 9.60 -1.48 4.92
N LEU A 349 10.07 -0.93 3.81
CA LEU A 349 11.38 -0.27 3.79
C LEU A 349 11.34 1.00 4.65
N PRO A 350 12.39 1.28 5.42
CA PRO A 350 12.55 2.57 6.08
C PRO A 350 12.51 3.72 5.08
N SER A 351 11.77 4.78 5.40
CA SER A 351 11.76 6.01 4.58
C SER A 351 13.00 6.88 4.80
N LEU A 352 13.73 6.68 5.90
CA LEU A 352 15.04 7.29 6.12
C LEU A 352 16.09 6.58 5.26
N THR A 353 16.71 7.32 4.33
CA THR A 353 17.65 6.77 3.33
C THR A 353 18.81 5.99 3.97
N ALA A 354 19.39 6.52 5.04
CA ALA A 354 20.48 5.83 5.73
C ALA A 354 20.02 4.53 6.41
N ALA A 355 18.81 4.49 6.97
CA ALA A 355 18.26 3.30 7.59
C ALA A 355 17.94 2.21 6.55
N ALA A 356 17.40 2.58 5.40
CA ALA A 356 17.14 1.66 4.30
C ALA A 356 18.43 1.07 3.72
N GLN A 357 19.47 1.87 3.56
CA GLN A 357 20.80 1.41 3.14
C GLN A 357 21.43 0.46 4.16
N ALA A 358 21.36 0.79 5.45
CA ALA A 358 21.87 -0.07 6.51
C ALA A 358 21.15 -1.43 6.56
N LEU A 359 19.82 -1.43 6.38
CA LEU A 359 19.02 -2.65 6.29
C LEU A 359 19.50 -3.55 5.15
N ALA A 360 19.74 -3.00 3.97
CA ALA A 360 20.21 -3.77 2.81
C ALA A 360 21.63 -4.31 2.98
N ILE A 361 22.50 -3.63 3.74
CA ILE A 361 23.85 -4.12 4.05
C ILE A 361 23.80 -5.31 5.02
N LEU A 362 22.85 -5.29 5.96
CA LEU A 362 22.69 -6.34 6.97
C LEU A 362 21.87 -7.53 6.45
N ASP A 363 21.17 -7.36 5.34
CA ASP A 363 20.33 -8.41 4.76
C ASP A 363 21.16 -9.52 4.10
N THR A 364 21.12 -10.70 4.68
CA THR A 364 21.79 -11.90 4.15
C THR A 364 20.99 -12.61 3.06
N THR A 365 19.74 -12.26 2.87
CA THR A 365 18.86 -12.86 1.85
C THR A 365 19.01 -12.22 0.48
N GLY A 366 19.50 -10.99 0.42
CA GLY A 366 19.57 -10.14 -0.78
C GLY A 366 18.23 -9.52 -1.17
N TRP A 367 17.19 -9.66 -0.36
CA TRP A 367 15.85 -9.14 -0.66
C TRP A 367 15.81 -7.63 -0.64
N GLU A 368 16.35 -7.02 0.41
CA GLU A 368 16.30 -5.56 0.62
C GLU A 368 17.01 -4.80 -0.51
N ALA A 369 18.09 -5.37 -1.03
CA ALA A 369 18.82 -4.80 -2.15
C ALA A 369 17.94 -4.73 -3.44
N VAL A 370 17.05 -5.71 -3.65
CA VAL A 370 16.11 -5.70 -4.79
C VAL A 370 15.10 -4.58 -4.62
N PHE A 371 14.49 -4.43 -3.43
CA PHE A 371 13.53 -3.37 -3.16
C PHE A 371 14.17 -1.99 -3.31
N LEU A 372 15.39 -1.79 -2.80
CA LEU A 372 16.11 -0.52 -2.98
C LEU A 372 16.48 -0.22 -4.44
N ARG A 373 16.78 -1.22 -5.26
CA ARG A 373 16.97 -0.98 -6.68
C ARG A 373 15.67 -0.61 -7.37
N ALA A 374 14.58 -1.35 -7.08
CA ALA A 374 13.26 -1.07 -7.64
C ALA A 374 12.77 0.34 -7.29
N SER A 375 13.04 0.83 -6.08
CA SER A 375 12.62 2.17 -5.65
C SER A 375 13.23 3.30 -6.49
N ARG A 376 14.41 3.11 -7.09
CA ARG A 376 15.05 4.11 -7.96
C ARG A 376 14.26 4.37 -9.26
N HIS A 377 13.40 3.44 -9.65
CA HIS A 377 12.56 3.50 -10.84
C HIS A 377 11.08 3.63 -10.50
N ALA A 378 10.77 3.92 -9.22
CA ALA A 378 9.41 3.97 -8.75
C ALA A 378 8.76 5.33 -9.00
N ARG A 379 7.48 5.29 -9.37
CA ARG A 379 6.64 6.48 -9.54
C ARG A 379 5.60 6.54 -8.42
N ILE A 380 5.26 7.76 -8.03
CA ILE A 380 4.16 8.03 -7.09
C ILE A 380 2.83 7.73 -7.79
N PRO A 381 1.94 6.90 -7.19
CA PRO A 381 0.65 6.56 -7.78
C PRO A 381 -0.29 7.77 -7.82
N TRP A 382 -1.25 7.75 -8.75
CA TRP A 382 -2.25 8.80 -8.89
C TRP A 382 -3.06 9.04 -7.62
N GLY A 383 -3.29 8.01 -6.82
CA GLY A 383 -3.98 8.13 -5.53
C GLY A 383 -3.34 9.11 -4.56
N ALA A 384 -2.01 9.31 -4.65
CA ALA A 384 -1.32 10.30 -3.84
C ALA A 384 -1.43 11.75 -4.38
N ARG A 385 -2.10 11.95 -5.52
CA ARG A 385 -2.13 13.23 -6.24
C ARG A 385 -3.53 13.80 -6.41
N ILE A 386 -4.55 12.94 -6.55
CA ILE A 386 -5.93 13.35 -6.81
C ILE A 386 -6.90 12.78 -5.79
N GLU A 387 -7.89 13.57 -5.37
CA GLU A 387 -8.87 13.15 -4.36
C GLU A 387 -9.82 12.04 -4.85
N PRO A 388 -10.39 12.09 -6.07
CA PRO A 388 -11.34 11.08 -6.55
C PRO A 388 -10.69 9.75 -6.97
N TRP A 389 -9.45 9.48 -6.54
CA TRP A 389 -8.73 8.28 -6.94
C TRP A 389 -9.41 6.98 -6.50
N ARG A 390 -10.03 6.94 -5.31
CA ARG A 390 -10.69 5.71 -4.85
C ARG A 390 -11.83 5.29 -5.75
N GLU A 391 -12.58 6.25 -6.26
CA GLU A 391 -13.66 6.06 -7.22
C GLU A 391 -13.08 5.59 -8.58
N VAL A 392 -11.99 6.19 -9.02
CA VAL A 392 -11.25 5.77 -10.22
C VAL A 392 -10.77 4.33 -10.04
N GLU A 393 -10.07 4.04 -8.96
CA GLU A 393 -9.50 2.72 -8.69
C GLU A 393 -10.59 1.64 -8.56
N ALA A 394 -11.71 1.95 -7.92
CA ALA A 394 -12.85 1.04 -7.76
C ALA A 394 -13.52 0.68 -9.10
N ALA A 395 -13.44 1.55 -10.10
CA ALA A 395 -14.01 1.29 -11.42
C ALA A 395 -13.13 0.35 -12.29
N LEU A 396 -11.82 0.36 -12.11
CA LEU A 396 -10.87 -0.35 -12.97
C LEU A 396 -11.04 -1.88 -13.01
N PRO A 397 -11.41 -2.57 -11.92
CA PRO A 397 -11.68 -4.00 -11.96
C PRO A 397 -12.79 -4.41 -12.94
N ASP A 398 -13.79 -3.56 -13.19
CA ASP A 398 -14.85 -3.83 -14.16
C ASP A 398 -14.28 -3.95 -15.58
N MET A 399 -13.34 -3.08 -15.95
CA MET A 399 -12.64 -3.16 -17.24
C MET A 399 -11.88 -4.48 -17.39
N MET A 400 -11.17 -4.88 -16.35
CA MET A 400 -10.38 -6.12 -16.35
C MET A 400 -11.27 -7.35 -16.42
N ASP A 401 -12.40 -7.37 -15.69
CA ASP A 401 -13.40 -8.45 -15.74
C ASP A 401 -14.02 -8.57 -17.14
N ARG A 402 -14.37 -7.45 -17.78
CA ARG A 402 -14.92 -7.47 -19.15
C ARG A 402 -13.94 -8.08 -20.16
N ILE A 403 -12.65 -7.82 -20.02
CA ILE A 403 -11.63 -8.41 -20.91
C ILE A 403 -11.46 -9.90 -20.61
N THR A 404 -11.33 -10.26 -19.33
CA THR A 404 -10.90 -11.62 -18.96
C THR A 404 -12.06 -12.62 -18.83
N LEU A 405 -13.27 -12.19 -18.51
CA LEU A 405 -14.45 -13.03 -18.33
C LEU A 405 -15.44 -12.92 -19.49
N GLU A 406 -15.63 -11.72 -20.06
CA GLU A 406 -16.58 -11.46 -21.13
C GLU A 406 -15.91 -11.43 -22.52
N HIS A 407 -14.58 -11.55 -22.57
CA HIS A 407 -13.78 -11.56 -23.82
C HIS A 407 -13.92 -10.30 -24.66
N VAL A 408 -14.20 -9.14 -24.05
CA VAL A 408 -14.22 -7.84 -24.73
C VAL A 408 -12.80 -7.48 -25.19
N ASP A 409 -12.65 -6.95 -26.38
CA ASP A 409 -11.34 -6.47 -26.88
C ASP A 409 -10.76 -5.40 -25.93
N PRO A 410 -9.49 -5.52 -25.51
CA PRO A 410 -8.85 -4.56 -24.60
C PRO A 410 -8.92 -3.10 -25.04
N ALA A 411 -8.89 -2.82 -26.37
CA ALA A 411 -9.00 -1.45 -26.87
C ALA A 411 -10.43 -0.88 -26.71
N VAL A 412 -11.43 -1.74 -26.86
CA VAL A 412 -12.84 -1.34 -26.61
C VAL A 412 -13.06 -1.08 -25.11
N ALA A 413 -12.64 -2.03 -24.27
CA ALA A 413 -12.80 -1.92 -22.83
C ALA A 413 -12.05 -0.71 -22.24
N ALA A 414 -10.82 -0.46 -22.68
CA ALA A 414 -10.03 0.70 -22.25
C ALA A 414 -10.65 2.03 -22.65
N ARG A 415 -11.17 2.14 -23.90
CA ARG A 415 -11.84 3.35 -24.38
C ARG A 415 -13.12 3.66 -23.61
N GLU A 416 -13.96 2.66 -23.38
CA GLU A 416 -15.20 2.84 -22.62
C GLU A 416 -14.91 3.19 -21.16
N MET A 417 -13.89 2.57 -20.56
CA MET A 417 -13.45 2.91 -19.20
C MET A 417 -12.88 4.33 -19.16
N ALA A 418 -12.06 4.76 -20.12
CA ALA A 418 -11.53 6.11 -20.18
C ALA A 418 -12.64 7.16 -20.18
N LEU A 419 -13.68 6.97 -21.02
CA LEU A 419 -14.85 7.85 -21.03
C LEU A 419 -15.66 7.82 -19.72
N ARG A 420 -15.72 6.66 -19.04
CA ARG A 420 -16.36 6.55 -17.73
C ARG A 420 -15.59 7.33 -16.66
N LEU A 421 -14.26 7.19 -16.65
CA LEU A 421 -13.39 7.90 -15.71
C LEU A 421 -13.41 9.41 -15.96
N ASP A 422 -13.44 9.88 -17.21
CA ASP A 422 -13.55 11.31 -17.53
C ASP A 422 -14.83 11.91 -16.94
N ARG A 423 -15.97 11.18 -17.03
CA ARG A 423 -17.23 11.63 -16.39
C ARG A 423 -17.18 11.66 -14.88
N LEU A 424 -16.48 10.68 -14.26
CA LEU A 424 -16.28 10.62 -12.82
C LEU A 424 -15.42 11.81 -12.35
N LEU A 425 -14.30 12.05 -13.02
CA LEU A 425 -13.36 13.13 -12.68
C LEU A 425 -13.96 14.53 -12.89
N ALA A 426 -14.93 14.68 -13.81
CA ALA A 426 -15.61 15.96 -14.06
C ALA A 426 -16.61 16.33 -12.96
N GLN A 427 -17.01 15.42 -12.08
CA GLN A 427 -17.95 15.69 -10.98
C GLN A 427 -17.27 16.37 -9.79
N ASP A 428 -15.93 16.27 -9.71
CA ASP A 428 -15.13 16.79 -8.61
C ASP A 428 -14.29 18.05 -9.00
N GLN A 429 -14.56 18.65 -10.17
CA GLN A 429 -14.02 19.92 -10.60
C GLN A 429 -15.01 21.06 -10.34
#